data_b2c1306c75dcbeb9827b7573adc78dee
#
_entry.id   b2c1306c75dcbeb9827b7573adc78dee
#
_cell.length_a   1.000
_cell.length_b   1.000
_cell.length_c   1.000
_cell.angle_alpha   90.00
_cell.angle_beta   90.00
_cell.angle_gamma   90.00
#
_symmetry.space_group_name_H-M   'P 1'
#
loop_
_entity.id
_entity.type
_entity.pdbx_description
1 polymer ?
#
loop_
_entity_poly.entity_id
_entity_poly.type
_entity_poly.pdbx_seq_one_letter_code
_entity_poly.pdbx_strand_id
1 'polypeptide(L)'
;MPENAESSIVSVESRELPERITIPPIRGEMVHLRPATVADRMDAIDAYPGASGITGKDRVAERAAVHAWVRRSVAWANGETPTESGVGDPESRRTVAWSIITESDHDGDGEIDAAASYNVIGMIFLIDIDGWARSSRIQVILGQDFRGRGYSRDIMPRVMTYGFAPEPAGLGMHRIWVAVPEQNTRS
;
A
#
# COMPACT_ATOMS: atom_id res chain seq x y z
N MET A 1 5.83 -38.34 43.88
CA MET A 1 4.86 -37.63 43.08
C MET A 1 5.62 -36.66 42.18
N PRO A 2 5.85 -36.93 40.90
CA PRO A 2 6.41 -35.93 40.02
C PRO A 2 5.30 -35.00 39.52
N GLU A 3 5.52 -33.74 39.77
CA GLU A 3 4.72 -32.61 39.25
C GLU A 3 4.67 -32.62 37.73
N ASN A 4 3.46 -32.61 37.19
CA ASN A 4 3.21 -32.47 35.77
C ASN A 4 3.73 -31.07 35.33
N ALA A 5 4.82 -31.06 34.57
CA ALA A 5 5.16 -29.94 33.74
C ALA A 5 4.14 -29.86 32.61
N GLU A 6 3.12 -29.02 32.77
CA GLU A 6 2.28 -28.57 31.68
C GLU A 6 3.17 -27.86 30.65
N SER A 7 3.45 -28.58 29.57
CA SER A 7 4.06 -28.03 28.38
C SER A 7 3.13 -26.95 27.84
N SER A 8 3.47 -25.67 28.07
CA SER A 8 2.85 -24.56 27.39
C SER A 8 3.10 -24.72 25.90
N ILE A 9 2.12 -25.29 25.19
CA ILE A 9 2.09 -25.25 23.74
C ILE A 9 1.91 -23.77 23.39
N VAL A 10 3.00 -23.12 23.05
CA VAL A 10 2.95 -21.80 22.42
C VAL A 10 2.15 -22.00 21.13
N SER A 11 0.94 -21.47 21.10
CA SER A 11 0.12 -21.47 19.90
C SER A 11 0.92 -20.76 18.81
N VAL A 12 1.30 -21.49 17.77
CA VAL A 12 1.89 -20.89 16.59
C VAL A 12 0.79 -20.03 15.99
N GLU A 13 0.90 -18.72 16.16
CA GLU A 13 -0.01 -17.77 15.54
C GLU A 13 -0.03 -18.07 14.04
N SER A 14 -1.23 -18.16 13.47
CA SER A 14 -1.40 -18.35 12.04
C SER A 14 -0.65 -17.23 11.31
N ARG A 15 0.32 -17.61 10.47
CA ARG A 15 1.08 -16.68 9.64
C ARG A 15 0.37 -16.39 8.32
N GLU A 16 -0.80 -16.95 8.13
CA GLU A 16 -1.62 -16.69 6.95
C GLU A 16 -2.17 -15.26 7.01
N LEU A 17 -2.10 -14.59 5.87
CA LEU A 17 -2.75 -13.29 5.70
C LEU A 17 -4.27 -13.49 5.63
N PRO A 18 -5.08 -12.54 6.14
CA PRO A 18 -6.52 -12.65 6.07
C PRO A 18 -7.00 -12.69 4.61
N GLU A 19 -8.07 -13.41 4.35
CA GLU A 19 -8.68 -13.48 3.02
C GLU A 19 -9.17 -12.12 2.53
N ARG A 20 -9.57 -11.27 3.45
CA ARG A 20 -10.06 -9.92 3.20
C ARG A 20 -9.50 -8.94 4.21
N ILE A 21 -9.21 -7.71 3.76
CA ILE A 21 -8.77 -6.61 4.63
C ILE A 21 -9.68 -5.39 4.50
N THR A 22 -9.65 -4.56 5.53
CA THR A 22 -10.18 -3.20 5.46
C THR A 22 -9.01 -2.23 5.26
N ILE A 23 -9.07 -1.45 4.19
CA ILE A 23 -8.08 -0.42 3.91
C ILE A 23 -8.67 0.91 4.40
N PRO A 24 -8.18 1.46 5.53
CA PRO A 24 -8.73 2.70 6.06
C PRO A 24 -8.28 3.90 5.22
N PRO A 25 -9.08 4.97 5.15
CA PRO A 25 -8.55 6.28 4.80
C PRO A 25 -7.59 6.75 5.90
N ILE A 26 -6.57 7.51 5.53
CA ILE A 26 -5.56 8.02 6.46
C ILE A 26 -5.46 9.53 6.29
N ARG A 27 -5.75 10.26 7.36
CA ARG A 27 -5.65 11.73 7.37
C ARG A 27 -4.20 12.16 7.67
N GLY A 28 -3.60 12.90 6.76
CA GLY A 28 -2.34 13.61 6.96
C GLY A 28 -2.57 15.07 7.34
N GLU A 29 -1.50 15.81 7.54
CA GLU A 29 -1.53 17.26 7.82
C GLU A 29 -1.61 18.08 6.54
N MET A 30 -0.97 17.63 5.47
CA MET A 30 -0.87 18.33 4.19
C MET A 30 -1.67 17.67 3.08
N VAL A 31 -1.73 16.35 3.12
CA VAL A 31 -2.44 15.52 2.14
C VAL A 31 -3.12 14.36 2.86
N HIS A 32 -4.07 13.74 2.20
CA HIS A 32 -4.82 12.62 2.75
C HIS A 32 -4.71 11.41 1.84
N LEU A 33 -4.96 10.24 2.41
CA LEU A 33 -4.96 8.96 1.71
C LEU A 33 -6.36 8.39 1.74
N ARG A 34 -6.89 8.04 0.60
CA ARG A 34 -8.06 7.19 0.50
C ARG A 34 -7.72 5.86 -0.17
N PRO A 35 -8.43 4.77 0.10
CA PRO A 35 -8.24 3.53 -0.62
C PRO A 35 -8.26 3.76 -2.13
N ALA A 36 -7.30 3.22 -2.86
CA ALA A 36 -7.24 3.37 -4.30
C ALA A 36 -8.35 2.58 -4.97
N THR A 37 -8.89 3.10 -6.06
CA THR A 37 -9.90 2.45 -6.89
C THR A 37 -9.37 2.22 -8.30
N VAL A 38 -9.94 1.28 -9.03
CA VAL A 38 -9.56 1.02 -10.43
C VAL A 38 -9.91 2.18 -11.37
N ALA A 39 -10.79 3.08 -10.93
CA ALA A 39 -11.17 4.29 -11.67
C ALA A 39 -10.18 5.44 -11.46
N ASP A 40 -9.26 5.32 -10.50
CA ASP A 40 -8.28 6.36 -10.25
C ASP A 40 -7.38 6.55 -11.45
N ARG A 41 -7.41 7.75 -12.00
CA ARG A 41 -6.59 8.09 -13.15
C ARG A 41 -5.14 8.25 -12.72
N MET A 42 -4.29 7.63 -13.49
CA MET A 42 -2.85 7.70 -13.34
C MET A 42 -2.26 8.94 -14.01
N ASP A 43 -3.06 10.00 -14.20
CA ASP A 43 -2.61 11.24 -14.83
C ASP A 43 -1.35 11.79 -14.15
N ALA A 44 -1.25 11.61 -12.84
CA ALA A 44 -0.05 11.96 -12.08
C ALA A 44 1.19 11.14 -12.50
N ILE A 45 1.01 9.95 -13.06
CA ILE A 45 2.09 9.09 -13.57
C ILE A 45 2.31 9.37 -15.05
N ASP A 46 1.26 9.64 -15.80
CA ASP A 46 1.31 9.96 -17.22
C ASP A 46 2.06 11.27 -17.50
N ALA A 47 2.05 12.19 -16.55
CA ALA A 47 2.81 13.44 -16.62
C ALA A 47 4.33 13.27 -16.45
N TYR A 48 4.82 12.04 -16.21
CA TYR A 48 6.26 11.79 -16.12
C TYR A 48 6.91 11.70 -17.50
N PRO A 49 7.80 12.62 -17.86
CA PRO A 49 8.65 12.44 -19.02
C PRO A 49 9.77 11.43 -18.66
N GLY A 50 9.67 10.22 -19.17
CA GLY A 50 10.71 9.20 -18.99
C GLY A 50 10.38 8.18 -17.90
N ALA A 51 11.26 7.17 -17.75
CA ALA A 51 11.14 6.17 -16.71
C ALA A 51 11.23 6.83 -15.33
N SER A 52 10.27 6.53 -14.46
CA SER A 52 10.24 7.09 -13.10
C SER A 52 11.34 6.51 -12.20
N GLY A 53 12.00 5.45 -12.66
CA GLY A 53 12.97 4.69 -11.87
C GLY A 53 12.34 3.76 -10.83
N ILE A 54 11.01 3.70 -10.77
CA ILE A 54 10.30 2.88 -9.77
C ILE A 54 10.57 1.39 -9.95
N THR A 55 10.53 0.93 -11.20
CA THR A 55 10.72 -0.49 -11.55
C THR A 55 12.01 -0.76 -12.31
N GLY A 56 12.73 0.28 -12.70
CA GLY A 56 13.87 0.19 -13.65
C GLY A 56 13.44 -0.21 -15.07
N LYS A 57 12.12 -0.19 -15.35
CA LYS A 57 11.53 -0.54 -16.63
C LYS A 57 11.10 0.71 -17.39
N ASP A 58 10.69 0.50 -18.65
CA ASP A 58 10.09 1.59 -19.43
C ASP A 58 8.73 2.04 -18.86
N ARG A 59 8.26 3.18 -19.32
CA ARG A 59 7.02 3.82 -18.84
C ARG A 59 5.77 2.95 -18.99
N VAL A 60 5.69 2.16 -20.06
CA VAL A 60 4.53 1.29 -20.31
C VAL A 60 4.49 0.17 -19.28
N ALA A 61 5.64 -0.44 -19.01
CA ALA A 61 5.77 -1.49 -18.01
C ALA A 61 5.55 -0.98 -16.58
N GLU A 62 6.00 0.24 -16.27
CA GLU A 62 5.73 0.89 -14.97
C GLU A 62 4.25 1.13 -14.76
N ARG A 63 3.57 1.69 -15.77
CA ARG A 63 2.12 1.91 -15.74
C ARG A 63 1.36 0.61 -15.54
N ALA A 64 1.71 -0.44 -16.28
CA ALA A 64 1.11 -1.75 -16.12
C ALA A 64 1.29 -2.32 -14.71
N ALA A 65 2.48 -2.16 -14.12
CA ALA A 65 2.75 -2.59 -12.75
C ALA A 65 1.88 -1.86 -11.71
N VAL A 66 1.75 -0.55 -11.83
CA VAL A 66 0.91 0.25 -10.93
C VAL A 66 -0.56 -0.12 -11.04
N HIS A 67 -1.07 -0.31 -12.25
CA HIS A 67 -2.42 -0.82 -12.46
C HIS A 67 -2.64 -2.19 -11.83
N ALA A 68 -1.67 -3.09 -11.94
CA ALA A 68 -1.74 -4.40 -11.31
C ALA A 68 -1.76 -4.29 -9.78
N TRP A 69 -0.97 -3.39 -9.19
CA TRP A 69 -1.00 -3.15 -7.74
C TRP A 69 -2.35 -2.64 -7.26
N VAL A 70 -2.96 -1.70 -7.96
CA VAL A 70 -4.29 -1.19 -7.62
C VAL A 70 -5.34 -2.30 -7.70
N ARG A 71 -5.36 -3.07 -8.81
CA ARG A 71 -6.31 -4.19 -8.95
C ARG A 71 -6.18 -5.21 -7.82
N ARG A 72 -4.95 -5.59 -7.46
CA ARG A 72 -4.71 -6.54 -6.35
C ARG A 72 -5.19 -5.99 -5.02
N SER A 73 -4.97 -4.70 -4.77
CA SER A 73 -5.46 -4.04 -3.55
C SER A 73 -6.97 -4.08 -3.46
N VAL A 74 -7.65 -3.73 -4.53
CA VAL A 74 -9.12 -3.77 -4.60
C VAL A 74 -9.65 -5.20 -4.45
N ALA A 75 -9.04 -6.16 -5.13
CA ALA A 75 -9.42 -7.57 -5.03
C ALA A 75 -9.28 -8.10 -3.59
N TRP A 76 -8.18 -7.77 -2.91
CA TRP A 76 -7.99 -8.19 -1.52
C TRP A 76 -8.98 -7.51 -0.57
N ALA A 77 -9.28 -6.24 -0.76
CA ALA A 77 -10.29 -5.54 0.03
C ALA A 77 -11.71 -6.12 -0.18
N ASN A 78 -11.99 -6.69 -1.36
CA ASN A 78 -13.26 -7.34 -1.66
C ASN A 78 -13.31 -8.83 -1.26
N GLY A 79 -12.20 -9.44 -0.87
CA GLY A 79 -12.11 -10.88 -0.66
C GLY A 79 -12.09 -11.69 -1.97
N GLU A 80 -11.67 -11.08 -3.07
CA GLU A 80 -11.63 -11.65 -4.42
C GLU A 80 -10.21 -12.05 -4.85
N THR A 81 -9.29 -12.15 -3.91
CA THR A 81 -7.90 -12.47 -4.25
C THR A 81 -7.81 -13.88 -4.82
N PRO A 82 -7.15 -14.07 -5.97
CA PRO A 82 -6.93 -15.39 -6.54
C PRO A 82 -6.23 -16.31 -5.54
N THR A 83 -6.87 -17.44 -5.25
CA THR A 83 -6.32 -18.46 -4.34
C THR A 83 -5.53 -19.54 -5.07
N GLU A 84 -5.70 -19.63 -6.38
CA GLU A 84 -5.20 -20.73 -7.20
C GLU A 84 -3.95 -20.40 -8.03
N SER A 85 -3.45 -19.21 -7.92
CA SER A 85 -2.21 -18.85 -8.60
C SER A 85 -1.05 -19.61 -7.98
N GLY A 86 -0.36 -20.39 -8.79
CA GLY A 86 0.78 -21.22 -8.35
C GLY A 86 1.86 -20.41 -7.66
N VAL A 87 2.70 -21.09 -6.89
CA VAL A 87 3.86 -20.51 -6.23
C VAL A 87 4.68 -19.70 -7.24
N GLY A 88 4.80 -18.38 -6.98
CA GLY A 88 5.52 -17.46 -7.87
C GLY A 88 4.66 -16.66 -8.84
N ASP A 89 3.34 -16.89 -8.91
CA ASP A 89 2.45 -16.05 -9.71
C ASP A 89 2.38 -14.63 -9.14
N PRO A 90 2.73 -13.61 -9.94
CA PRO A 90 2.63 -12.21 -9.52
C PRO A 90 1.23 -11.78 -9.09
N GLU A 91 0.17 -12.37 -9.64
CA GLU A 91 -1.21 -12.00 -9.30
C GLU A 91 -1.63 -12.47 -7.90
N SER A 92 -0.98 -13.47 -7.32
CA SER A 92 -1.21 -13.92 -5.95
C SER A 92 -0.62 -13.00 -4.88
N ARG A 93 0.24 -12.06 -5.28
CA ARG A 93 0.91 -11.15 -4.35
C ARG A 93 -0.06 -10.17 -3.73
N ARG A 94 -0.09 -10.11 -2.42
CA ARG A 94 -0.92 -9.15 -1.70
C ARG A 94 -0.35 -7.73 -1.83
N THR A 95 -1.26 -6.78 -1.98
CA THR A 95 -0.92 -5.36 -2.12
C THR A 95 -1.98 -4.52 -1.42
N VAL A 96 -1.56 -3.44 -0.79
CA VAL A 96 -2.46 -2.39 -0.30
C VAL A 96 -2.09 -1.08 -1.01
N ALA A 97 -3.09 -0.38 -1.51
CA ALA A 97 -2.92 0.84 -2.30
C ALA A 97 -3.82 1.96 -1.81
N TRP A 98 -3.24 3.15 -1.70
CA TRP A 98 -3.97 4.39 -1.47
C TRP A 98 -3.67 5.40 -2.56
N SER A 99 -4.67 6.19 -2.90
CA SER A 99 -4.52 7.41 -3.68
C SER A 99 -4.23 8.56 -2.73
N ILE A 100 -3.24 9.39 -3.09
CA ILE A 100 -2.86 10.60 -2.36
C ILE A 100 -3.70 11.75 -2.93
N ILE A 101 -4.45 12.42 -2.07
CA ILE A 101 -5.37 13.49 -2.43
C ILE A 101 -5.09 14.76 -1.62
N THR A 102 -5.37 15.94 -2.20
CA THR A 102 -5.21 17.24 -1.55
C THR A 102 -6.48 17.76 -0.93
N GLU A 103 -7.64 17.34 -1.45
CA GLU A 103 -8.95 17.67 -0.93
C GLU A 103 -9.62 16.38 -0.45
N SER A 104 -10.20 16.40 0.73
CA SER A 104 -10.68 15.20 1.40
C SER A 104 -12.15 15.22 1.72
N ASP A 105 -12.76 16.40 1.74
CA ASP A 105 -14.10 16.61 2.29
C ASP A 105 -14.84 17.58 1.35
N HIS A 106 -15.69 17.02 0.48
CA HIS A 106 -16.41 17.78 -0.52
C HIS A 106 -17.83 18.16 -0.09
N ASP A 107 -18.40 17.35 0.79
CA ASP A 107 -19.74 17.59 1.30
C ASP A 107 -19.75 18.29 2.66
N GLY A 108 -18.59 18.52 3.27
CA GLY A 108 -18.42 19.26 4.51
C GLY A 108 -18.77 18.45 5.76
N ASP A 109 -18.82 17.12 5.68
CA ASP A 109 -19.11 16.26 6.81
C ASP A 109 -17.91 15.98 7.72
N GLY A 110 -16.71 16.40 7.32
CA GLY A 110 -15.45 16.23 8.05
C GLY A 110 -14.77 14.88 7.83
N GLU A 111 -15.34 14.00 7.03
CA GLU A 111 -14.77 12.71 6.67
C GLU A 111 -13.98 12.77 5.36
N ILE A 112 -13.16 11.77 5.10
CA ILE A 112 -12.45 11.65 3.83
C ILE A 112 -13.35 10.96 2.83
N ASP A 113 -13.70 11.66 1.75
CA ASP A 113 -14.50 11.12 0.67
C ASP A 113 -13.80 9.97 -0.04
N ALA A 114 -14.19 8.74 0.25
CA ALA A 114 -13.61 7.54 -0.35
C ALA A 114 -13.86 7.45 -1.86
N ALA A 115 -14.93 8.07 -2.35
CA ALA A 115 -15.34 8.05 -3.76
C ALA A 115 -14.75 9.19 -4.59
N ALA A 116 -14.09 10.16 -3.99
CA ALA A 116 -13.51 11.29 -4.71
C ALA A 116 -12.41 10.83 -5.67
N SER A 117 -12.63 10.97 -6.97
CA SER A 117 -11.68 10.58 -8.01
C SER A 117 -10.82 11.74 -8.52
N TYR A 118 -11.10 12.94 -8.08
CA TYR A 118 -10.37 14.14 -8.48
C TYR A 118 -9.27 14.49 -7.48
N ASN A 119 -8.31 15.27 -7.95
CA ASN A 119 -7.14 15.72 -7.17
C ASN A 119 -6.22 14.59 -6.66
N VAL A 120 -6.21 13.45 -7.33
CA VAL A 120 -5.21 12.41 -7.08
C VAL A 120 -3.86 12.92 -7.59
N ILE A 121 -2.97 13.25 -6.64
CA ILE A 121 -1.64 13.78 -6.93
C ILE A 121 -0.54 12.72 -6.94
N GLY A 122 -0.89 11.51 -6.54
CA GLY A 122 0.01 10.37 -6.47
C GLY A 122 -0.63 9.16 -5.81
N MET A 123 0.18 8.16 -5.55
CA MET A 123 -0.22 6.93 -4.89
C MET A 123 0.85 6.44 -3.94
N ILE A 124 0.45 5.72 -2.90
CA ILE A 124 1.32 5.02 -1.98
C ILE A 124 0.86 3.57 -1.82
N PHE A 125 1.81 2.67 -1.75
CA PHE A 125 1.56 1.23 -1.75
C PHE A 125 2.35 0.53 -0.66
N LEU A 126 1.77 -0.53 -0.12
CA LEU A 126 2.48 -1.65 0.49
C LEU A 126 2.37 -2.81 -0.49
N ILE A 127 3.49 -3.21 -1.08
CA ILE A 127 3.57 -4.23 -2.13
C ILE A 127 4.47 -5.39 -1.73
N ASP A 128 4.35 -6.49 -2.45
CA ASP A 128 5.11 -7.71 -2.17
C ASP A 128 4.92 -8.16 -0.70
N ILE A 129 3.67 -8.09 -0.20
CA ILE A 129 3.35 -8.46 1.17
C ILE A 129 3.52 -9.96 1.33
N ASP A 130 4.46 -10.34 2.18
CA ASP A 130 4.78 -11.72 2.53
C ASP A 130 4.18 -12.04 3.91
N GLY A 131 3.17 -12.92 3.93
CA GLY A 131 2.50 -13.33 5.15
C GLY A 131 3.38 -14.17 6.07
N TRP A 132 4.31 -14.95 5.53
CA TRP A 132 5.23 -15.75 6.30
C TRP A 132 6.31 -14.93 6.99
N ALA A 133 7.00 -14.08 6.22
CA ALA A 133 8.06 -13.21 6.75
C ALA A 133 7.49 -11.96 7.43
N ARG A 134 6.18 -11.71 7.31
CA ARG A 134 5.53 -10.46 7.75
C ARG A 134 6.31 -9.24 7.28
N SER A 135 6.64 -9.23 6.01
CA SER A 135 7.40 -8.15 5.38
C SER A 135 6.68 -7.55 4.19
N SER A 136 6.94 -6.28 3.93
CA SER A 136 6.37 -5.56 2.80
C SER A 136 7.35 -4.51 2.28
N ARG A 137 7.21 -4.14 1.02
CA ARG A 137 7.90 -3.00 0.43
C ARG A 137 6.94 -1.81 0.35
N ILE A 138 7.37 -0.66 0.84
CA ILE A 138 6.64 0.59 0.65
C ILE A 138 7.10 1.29 -0.63
N GLN A 139 6.15 1.80 -1.40
CA GLN A 139 6.41 2.53 -2.64
C GLN A 139 5.53 3.78 -2.70
N VAL A 140 6.14 4.93 -2.97
CA VAL A 140 5.43 6.21 -3.15
C VAL A 140 5.67 6.71 -4.57
N ILE A 141 4.61 7.15 -5.22
CA ILE A 141 4.64 7.79 -6.53
C ILE A 141 3.93 9.12 -6.40
N LEU A 142 4.62 10.21 -6.72
CA LEU A 142 4.04 11.55 -6.77
C LEU A 142 4.20 12.11 -8.17
N GLY A 143 3.17 12.81 -8.64
CA GLY A 143 3.24 13.61 -9.86
C GLY A 143 4.39 14.62 -9.78
N GLN A 144 5.01 14.93 -10.91
CA GLN A 144 6.22 15.75 -10.96
C GLN A 144 6.03 17.09 -10.25
N ASP A 145 4.89 17.75 -10.45
CA ASP A 145 4.57 19.06 -9.88
C ASP A 145 4.33 19.03 -8.37
N PHE A 146 4.18 17.83 -7.79
CA PHE A 146 3.89 17.62 -6.38
C PHE A 146 5.09 17.11 -5.58
N ARG A 147 6.23 16.94 -6.24
CA ARG A 147 7.47 16.50 -5.58
C ARG A 147 8.15 17.63 -4.83
N GLY A 148 8.94 17.28 -3.82
CA GLY A 148 9.72 18.24 -3.04
C GLY A 148 8.91 19.09 -2.07
N ARG A 149 7.61 18.83 -1.91
CA ARG A 149 6.70 19.59 -1.04
C ARG A 149 6.55 18.98 0.36
N GLY A 150 7.23 17.87 0.65
CA GLY A 150 7.13 17.22 1.95
C GLY A 150 6.00 16.21 2.10
N TYR A 151 5.19 15.98 1.08
CA TYR A 151 4.02 15.08 1.15
C TYR A 151 4.38 13.64 1.55
N SER A 152 5.47 13.09 1.02
CA SER A 152 5.90 11.74 1.43
C SER A 152 6.24 11.68 2.91
N ARG A 153 6.80 12.76 3.47
CA ARG A 153 7.17 12.85 4.89
C ARG A 153 5.93 12.91 5.79
N ASP A 154 4.84 13.49 5.31
CA ASP A 154 3.56 13.52 6.02
C ASP A 154 2.90 12.14 6.07
N ILE A 155 2.86 11.40 4.95
CA ILE A 155 2.06 10.19 4.82
C ILE A 155 2.81 8.88 5.13
N MET A 156 4.10 8.78 4.82
CA MET A 156 4.84 7.52 5.01
C MET A 156 4.80 6.99 6.44
N PRO A 157 5.03 7.80 7.49
CA PRO A 157 4.96 7.31 8.87
C PRO A 157 3.58 6.75 9.22
N ARG A 158 2.52 7.34 8.69
CA ARG A 158 1.13 6.93 8.94
C ARG A 158 0.82 5.59 8.28
N VAL A 159 1.28 5.39 7.04
CA VAL A 159 1.18 4.10 6.35
C VAL A 159 2.01 3.03 7.04
N MET A 160 3.19 3.37 7.54
CA MET A 160 4.02 2.45 8.34
C MET A 160 3.31 2.07 9.64
N THR A 161 2.65 3.03 10.31
CA THR A 161 1.84 2.74 11.50
C THR A 161 0.75 1.71 11.19
N TYR A 162 0.02 1.87 10.09
CA TYR A 162 -0.95 0.86 9.65
C TYR A 162 -0.28 -0.47 9.33
N GLY A 163 0.84 -0.45 8.63
CA GLY A 163 1.57 -1.68 8.28
C GLY A 163 2.05 -2.47 9.49
N PHE A 164 2.51 -1.81 10.54
CA PHE A 164 2.99 -2.46 11.76
C PHE A 164 1.91 -2.74 12.80
N ALA A 165 0.79 -2.04 12.75
CA ALA A 165 -0.31 -2.29 13.69
C ALA A 165 -0.79 -3.74 13.59
N PRO A 166 -1.12 -4.39 14.73
CA PRO A 166 -1.61 -5.76 14.72
C PRO A 166 -2.97 -5.85 14.03
N GLU A 167 -3.27 -7.01 13.47
CA GLU A 167 -4.59 -7.33 12.93
C GLU A 167 -5.68 -7.27 14.04
N PRO A 168 -6.88 -6.78 13.76
CA PRO A 168 -7.39 -6.30 12.47
C PRO A 168 -7.15 -4.81 12.22
N ALA A 169 -6.45 -4.09 13.12
CA ALA A 169 -6.22 -2.65 13.01
C ALA A 169 -5.21 -2.29 11.89
N GLY A 170 -4.36 -3.24 11.53
CA GLY A 170 -3.36 -3.13 10.48
C GLY A 170 -2.97 -4.48 9.92
N LEU A 171 -1.75 -4.57 9.38
CA LEU A 171 -1.27 -5.78 8.71
C LEU A 171 -0.34 -6.66 9.55
N GLY A 172 0.04 -6.23 10.74
CA GLY A 172 0.96 -6.97 11.63
C GLY A 172 2.33 -7.24 10.99
N MET A 173 2.84 -6.32 10.17
CA MET A 173 4.15 -6.48 9.56
C MET A 173 5.26 -6.35 10.59
N HIS A 174 6.31 -7.17 10.45
CA HIS A 174 7.53 -7.07 11.25
C HIS A 174 8.58 -6.21 10.55
N ARG A 175 8.50 -6.08 9.24
CA ARG A 175 9.44 -5.31 8.42
C ARG A 175 8.75 -4.60 7.27
N ILE A 176 9.02 -3.30 7.14
CA ILE A 176 8.68 -2.54 5.94
C ILE A 176 9.97 -1.94 5.41
N TRP A 177 10.23 -2.11 4.12
CA TRP A 177 11.46 -1.65 3.48
C TRP A 177 11.14 -0.85 2.22
N VAL A 178 12.10 -0.05 1.78
CA VAL A 178 12.02 0.77 0.57
C VAL A 178 13.23 0.49 -0.31
N ALA A 179 13.02 0.41 -1.61
CA ALA A 179 14.09 0.44 -2.59
C ALA A 179 14.18 1.85 -3.17
N VAL A 180 15.31 2.51 -2.98
CA VAL A 180 15.57 3.85 -3.49
C VAL A 180 16.60 3.74 -4.59
N PRO A 181 16.31 4.21 -5.82
CA PRO A 181 17.31 4.27 -6.89
C PRO A 181 18.50 5.15 -6.47
N GLU A 182 19.71 4.76 -6.80
CA GLU A 182 20.94 5.47 -6.44
C GLU A 182 20.94 6.94 -6.89
N GLN A 183 20.28 7.22 -8.02
CA GLN A 183 20.17 8.57 -8.56
C GLN A 183 19.18 9.46 -7.77
N ASN A 184 18.36 8.86 -6.91
CA ASN A 184 17.37 9.60 -6.12
C ASN A 184 17.98 10.11 -4.80
N THR A 185 18.77 11.15 -4.88
CA THR A 185 19.46 11.77 -3.73
C THR A 185 18.54 12.60 -2.82
N ARG A 186 17.25 12.71 -3.15
CA ARG A 186 16.24 13.50 -2.39
C ARG A 186 15.25 12.65 -1.59
N SER A 187 15.42 11.35 -1.57
CA SER A 187 14.56 10.43 -0.80
C SER A 187 15.01 10.33 0.62
#